data_04bbb83f6c4079e2eb42e347b2cd8705
#
_entry.id   04bbb83f6c4079e2eb42e347b2cd8705
#
_cell.length_a   1.000
_cell.length_b   1.000
_cell.length_c   1.000
_cell.angle_alpha   90.00
_cell.angle_beta   90.00
_cell.angle_gamma   90.00
#
_symmetry.space_group_name_H-M   'P 1'
#
loop_
_entity.id
_entity.type
_entity.pdbx_description
1 polymer ?
#
loop_
_entity_poly.entity_id
_entity_poly.type
_entity_poly.pdbx_seq_one_letter_code
_entity_poly.pdbx_strand_id
1 'polypeptide(L)'
;DKYYCFTPMIPHRNLFLIAEKLMMRDGAYYQKNFQQNTSPISRDVYIENKVKSVMESFLSDVTFYSSVHYKIVEDEVEKNPELDILGVSDKAVYIIEVKAHELSYKDRVRLDGAKYKFKASVAEACKQCCRSVDFINNSTEPIFGTQQGAVLINKTKPIYKIAVTFQHY
;
A
#
# COMPACT_ATOMS: atom_id res chain seq x y z
N ASP A 1 -4.86 -33.67 25.97
CA ASP A 1 -5.27 -32.31 26.37
C ASP A 1 -6.44 -31.89 25.53
N LYS A 2 -7.52 -31.37 26.17
CA LYS A 2 -8.69 -30.84 25.50
C LYS A 2 -8.62 -29.31 25.52
N TYR A 3 -8.72 -28.68 24.35
CA TYR A 3 -8.76 -27.24 24.23
C TYR A 3 -10.18 -26.78 23.93
N TYR A 4 -10.66 -25.77 24.64
CA TYR A 4 -11.97 -25.18 24.44
C TYR A 4 -11.83 -23.87 23.68
N CYS A 5 -12.47 -23.75 22.53
CA CYS A 5 -12.54 -22.51 21.78
C CYS A 5 -13.85 -21.78 22.08
N PHE A 6 -13.79 -20.74 22.90
CA PHE A 6 -14.97 -19.96 23.29
C PHE A 6 -15.48 -19.01 22.20
N THR A 7 -14.64 -18.70 21.21
CA THR A 7 -14.96 -17.78 20.12
C THR A 7 -14.42 -18.33 18.81
N PRO A 8 -15.18 -19.23 18.14
CA PRO A 8 -14.71 -19.90 16.92
C PRO A 8 -14.35 -18.93 15.77
N MET A 9 -14.88 -17.71 15.79
CA MET A 9 -14.56 -16.67 14.79
C MET A 9 -13.18 -16.05 14.99
N ILE A 10 -12.59 -16.11 16.20
CA ILE A 10 -11.25 -15.52 16.44
C ILE A 10 -10.15 -16.23 15.64
N PRO A 11 -10.08 -17.58 15.58
CA PRO A 11 -9.11 -18.26 14.75
C PRO A 11 -9.22 -17.88 13.28
N HIS A 12 -10.45 -17.78 12.74
CA HIS A 12 -10.65 -17.39 11.34
C HIS A 12 -10.19 -15.95 11.07
N ARG A 13 -10.56 -15.00 11.95
CA ARG A 13 -10.11 -13.59 11.81
C ARG A 13 -8.60 -13.45 11.90
N ASN A 14 -7.94 -14.28 12.69
CA ASN A 14 -6.51 -14.21 12.92
C ASN A 14 -5.71 -15.30 12.18
N LEU A 15 -6.35 -16.09 11.32
CA LEU A 15 -5.71 -17.23 10.65
C LEU A 15 -4.45 -16.79 9.89
N PHE A 16 -4.53 -15.66 9.16
CA PHE A 16 -3.39 -15.11 8.45
C PHE A 16 -2.24 -14.74 9.42
N LEU A 17 -2.56 -14.08 10.54
CA LEU A 17 -1.59 -13.69 11.56
C LEU A 17 -0.96 -14.91 12.25
N ILE A 18 -1.76 -15.94 12.48
CA ILE A 18 -1.28 -17.20 13.08
C ILE A 18 -0.33 -17.89 12.09
N ALA A 19 -0.71 -17.98 10.84
CA ALA A 19 0.10 -18.57 9.77
C ALA A 19 1.43 -17.80 9.60
N GLU A 20 1.37 -16.47 9.53
CA GLU A 20 2.56 -15.62 9.46
C GLU A 20 3.50 -15.84 10.65
N LYS A 21 2.98 -15.85 11.88
CA LYS A 21 3.78 -16.11 13.08
C LYS A 21 4.39 -17.51 13.11
N LEU A 22 3.72 -18.51 12.56
CA LEU A 22 4.27 -19.85 12.42
C LEU A 22 5.42 -19.86 11.41
N MET A 23 5.28 -19.16 10.27
CA MET A 23 6.34 -19.03 9.26
C MET A 23 7.54 -18.23 9.78
N MET A 24 7.32 -17.24 10.64
CA MET A 24 8.37 -16.45 11.28
C MET A 24 9.30 -17.28 12.19
N ARG A 25 8.91 -18.49 12.59
CA ARG A 25 9.78 -19.40 13.37
C ARG A 25 11.01 -19.84 12.60
N ASP A 26 10.90 -19.96 11.28
CA ASP A 26 12.05 -20.07 10.39
C ASP A 26 12.40 -18.69 9.86
N GLY A 27 13.23 -17.96 10.62
CA GLY A 27 13.56 -16.58 10.33
C GLY A 27 14.24 -16.38 8.98
N ALA A 28 15.08 -17.33 8.55
CA ALA A 28 15.77 -17.25 7.26
C ALA A 28 14.80 -17.43 6.09
N TYR A 29 13.90 -18.40 6.20
CA TYR A 29 12.86 -18.64 5.21
C TYR A 29 11.90 -17.44 5.11
N TYR A 30 11.46 -16.91 6.26
CA TYR A 30 10.55 -15.77 6.33
C TYR A 30 11.15 -14.52 5.70
N GLN A 31 12.40 -14.17 6.06
CA GLN A 31 13.09 -13.02 5.48
C GLN A 31 13.23 -13.14 3.97
N LYS A 32 13.64 -14.29 3.48
CA LYS A 32 13.85 -14.51 2.06
C LYS A 32 12.56 -14.41 1.24
N ASN A 33 11.46 -14.93 1.75
CA ASN A 33 10.25 -15.14 0.97
C ASN A 33 9.14 -14.10 1.24
N PHE A 34 9.12 -13.47 2.43
CA PHE A 34 8.01 -12.63 2.86
C PHE A 34 8.38 -11.21 3.24
N GLN A 35 9.65 -10.94 3.59
CA GLN A 35 10.10 -9.59 3.96
C GLN A 35 10.84 -8.84 2.85
N GLN A 36 11.33 -9.53 1.84
CA GLN A 36 11.98 -8.85 0.72
C GLN A 36 10.92 -8.28 -0.21
N ASN A 37 10.86 -6.96 -0.33
CA ASN A 37 9.93 -6.26 -1.24
C ASN A 37 10.07 -6.67 -2.71
N THR A 38 11.17 -7.30 -3.08
CA THR A 38 11.41 -7.84 -4.42
C THR A 38 10.82 -9.23 -4.64
N SER A 39 10.38 -9.91 -3.57
CA SER A 39 9.76 -11.24 -3.69
C SER A 39 8.30 -11.11 -4.10
N PRO A 40 7.84 -11.80 -5.17
CA PRO A 40 6.43 -11.77 -5.58
C PRO A 40 5.47 -12.36 -4.54
N ILE A 41 6.00 -13.05 -3.54
CA ILE A 41 5.23 -13.60 -2.40
C ILE A 41 5.43 -12.80 -1.12
N SER A 42 6.14 -11.65 -1.18
CA SER A 42 6.20 -10.77 -0.02
C SER A 42 4.80 -10.28 0.32
N ARG A 43 4.56 -10.08 1.61
CA ARG A 43 3.25 -9.63 2.12
C ARG A 43 2.80 -8.32 1.47
N ASP A 44 3.71 -7.36 1.39
CA ASP A 44 3.39 -6.01 0.90
C ASP A 44 3.03 -6.07 -0.59
N VAL A 45 3.85 -6.72 -1.41
CA VAL A 45 3.58 -6.94 -2.84
C VAL A 45 2.26 -7.70 -3.05
N TYR A 46 1.98 -8.73 -2.23
CA TYR A 46 0.72 -9.45 -2.32
C TYR A 46 -0.49 -8.54 -2.04
N ILE A 47 -0.42 -7.71 -1.00
CA ILE A 47 -1.51 -6.79 -0.63
C ILE A 47 -1.70 -5.74 -1.71
N GLU A 48 -0.64 -5.12 -2.21
CA GLU A 48 -0.69 -4.15 -3.31
C GLU A 48 -1.34 -4.75 -4.56
N ASN A 49 -0.91 -5.93 -4.98
CA ASN A 49 -1.51 -6.65 -6.11
C ASN A 49 -2.99 -6.99 -5.88
N LYS A 50 -3.35 -7.33 -4.65
CA LYS A 50 -4.75 -7.60 -4.29
C LYS A 50 -5.60 -6.33 -4.35
N VAL A 51 -5.08 -5.20 -3.84
CA VAL A 51 -5.75 -3.89 -3.94
C VAL A 51 -5.93 -3.51 -5.40
N LYS A 52 -4.89 -3.62 -6.22
CA LYS A 52 -4.97 -3.36 -7.66
C LYS A 52 -6.06 -4.21 -8.32
N SER A 53 -6.06 -5.52 -8.10
CA SER A 53 -7.06 -6.44 -8.66
C SER A 53 -8.49 -6.08 -8.24
N VAL A 54 -8.69 -5.65 -6.99
CA VAL A 54 -10.00 -5.18 -6.53
C VAL A 54 -10.40 -3.89 -7.24
N MET A 55 -9.48 -2.91 -7.37
CA MET A 55 -9.76 -1.66 -8.09
C MET A 55 -10.10 -1.91 -9.56
N GLU A 56 -9.37 -2.80 -10.24
CA GLU A 56 -9.63 -3.21 -11.63
C GLU A 56 -11.01 -3.86 -11.79
N SER A 57 -11.50 -4.56 -10.78
CA SER A 57 -12.83 -5.19 -10.82
C SER A 57 -13.99 -4.18 -10.73
N PHE A 58 -13.76 -3.02 -10.10
CA PHE A 58 -14.78 -1.97 -9.93
C PHE A 58 -14.68 -0.85 -10.97
N LEU A 59 -13.49 -0.57 -11.48
CA LEU A 59 -13.20 0.56 -12.36
C LEU A 59 -12.64 0.04 -13.68
N SER A 60 -13.52 -0.54 -14.49
CA SER A 60 -13.14 -1.19 -15.76
C SER A 60 -12.63 -0.23 -16.85
N ASP A 61 -12.88 1.07 -16.72
CA ASP A 61 -12.40 2.12 -17.62
C ASP A 61 -11.07 2.77 -17.15
N VAL A 62 -10.46 2.23 -16.10
CA VAL A 62 -9.20 2.72 -15.53
C VAL A 62 -8.08 1.71 -15.78
N THR A 63 -6.96 2.19 -16.29
CA THR A 63 -5.72 1.39 -16.38
C THR A 63 -4.89 1.60 -15.12
N PHE A 64 -4.56 0.52 -14.43
CA PHE A 64 -3.78 0.55 -13.19
C PHE A 64 -2.34 0.06 -13.39
N TYR A 65 -1.40 0.81 -12.84
CA TYR A 65 0.04 0.52 -12.83
C TYR A 65 0.52 0.36 -11.39
N SER A 66 1.33 -0.65 -11.11
CA SER A 66 1.95 -0.87 -9.79
C SER A 66 3.41 -0.42 -9.77
N SER A 67 3.93 -0.11 -8.58
CA SER A 67 5.34 0.26 -8.36
C SER A 67 5.81 1.34 -9.32
N VAL A 68 5.14 2.47 -9.27
CA VAL A 68 5.33 3.57 -10.21
C VAL A 68 6.33 4.57 -9.65
N HIS A 69 7.32 4.95 -10.44
CA HIS A 69 8.37 5.88 -10.02
C HIS A 69 8.26 7.23 -10.72
N TYR A 70 8.68 8.28 -10.04
CA TYR A 70 8.77 9.62 -10.61
C TYR A 70 9.92 10.39 -9.99
N LYS A 71 10.45 11.39 -10.72
CA LYS A 71 11.60 12.16 -10.27
C LYS A 71 11.17 13.50 -9.71
N ILE A 72 11.66 13.83 -8.51
CA ILE A 72 11.48 15.13 -7.88
C ILE A 72 12.83 15.67 -7.43
N VAL A 73 12.92 16.98 -7.25
CA VAL A 73 14.03 17.63 -6.59
C VAL A 73 13.54 18.20 -5.26
N GLU A 74 14.05 17.68 -4.16
CA GLU A 74 13.80 18.20 -2.80
C GLU A 74 15.14 18.57 -2.16
N ASP A 75 15.25 19.76 -1.63
CA ASP A 75 16.46 20.27 -0.98
C ASP A 75 17.71 20.15 -1.89
N GLU A 76 17.56 20.49 -3.16
CA GLU A 76 18.62 20.36 -4.19
C GLU A 76 19.08 18.92 -4.48
N VAL A 77 18.40 17.91 -3.94
CA VAL A 77 18.68 16.49 -4.16
C VAL A 77 17.64 15.86 -5.05
N GLU A 78 18.08 15.19 -6.11
CA GLU A 78 17.19 14.37 -6.95
C GLU A 78 16.78 13.12 -6.16
N LYS A 79 15.46 12.93 -6.04
CA LYS A 79 14.83 11.76 -5.42
C LYS A 79 13.95 11.05 -6.43
N ASN A 80 13.85 9.74 -6.29
CA ASN A 80 13.00 8.90 -7.14
C ASN A 80 11.97 8.15 -6.26
N PRO A 81 10.95 8.86 -5.74
CA PRO A 81 9.93 8.23 -4.93
C PRO A 81 9.11 7.23 -5.73
N GLU A 82 8.61 6.23 -5.02
CA GLU A 82 7.68 5.23 -5.52
C GLU A 82 6.25 5.61 -5.09
N LEU A 83 5.31 5.30 -5.97
CA LEU A 83 3.87 5.29 -5.74
C LEU A 83 3.39 3.85 -5.90
N ASP A 84 2.67 3.32 -4.93
CA ASP A 84 2.26 1.92 -4.91
C ASP A 84 1.37 1.58 -6.12
N ILE A 85 0.31 2.38 -6.36
CA ILE A 85 -0.58 2.16 -7.51
C ILE A 85 -1.02 3.51 -8.12
N LEU A 86 -0.86 3.63 -9.43
CA LEU A 86 -1.37 4.72 -10.25
C LEU A 86 -2.51 4.21 -11.13
N GLY A 87 -3.68 4.84 -11.04
CA GLY A 87 -4.80 4.58 -11.95
C GLY A 87 -5.03 5.74 -12.90
N VAL A 88 -5.19 5.47 -14.18
CA VAL A 88 -5.42 6.50 -15.20
C VAL A 88 -6.59 6.11 -16.08
N SER A 89 -7.53 7.03 -16.24
CA SER A 89 -8.63 6.92 -17.20
C SER A 89 -8.78 8.20 -18.02
N ASP A 90 -9.71 8.22 -18.94
CA ASP A 90 -10.05 9.43 -19.67
C ASP A 90 -10.68 10.51 -18.79
N LYS A 91 -11.25 10.13 -17.64
CA LYS A 91 -12.02 11.02 -16.75
C LYS A 91 -11.27 11.46 -15.52
N ALA A 92 -10.32 10.65 -15.01
CA ALA A 92 -9.70 10.88 -13.72
C ALA A 92 -8.33 10.21 -13.59
N VAL A 93 -7.58 10.64 -12.56
CA VAL A 93 -6.32 10.04 -12.11
C VAL A 93 -6.51 9.58 -10.66
N TYR A 94 -6.03 8.41 -10.33
CA TYR A 94 -6.11 7.80 -9.00
C TYR A 94 -4.71 7.59 -8.45
N ILE A 95 -4.40 8.23 -7.35
CA ILE A 95 -3.15 8.10 -6.60
C ILE A 95 -3.46 7.24 -5.38
N ILE A 96 -2.91 6.03 -5.33
CA ILE A 96 -3.28 5.04 -4.32
C ILE A 96 -2.03 4.58 -3.56
N GLU A 97 -2.06 4.75 -2.26
CA GLU A 97 -1.03 4.27 -1.33
C GLU A 97 -1.60 3.15 -0.45
N VAL A 98 -0.86 2.08 -0.32
CA VAL A 98 -1.26 0.86 0.40
C VAL A 98 -0.39 0.70 1.65
N LYS A 99 -1.00 0.61 2.82
CA LYS A 99 -0.28 0.41 4.08
C LYS A 99 -0.65 -0.94 4.70
N ALA A 100 0.27 -1.88 4.56
CA ALA A 100 0.14 -3.23 5.06
C ALA A 100 0.50 -3.37 6.55
N HIS A 101 0.65 -2.27 7.29
CA HIS A 101 1.05 -2.30 8.69
C HIS A 101 0.04 -3.03 9.57
N GLU A 102 0.55 -3.92 10.41
CA GLU A 102 -0.23 -4.68 11.36
C GLU A 102 -0.20 -4.04 12.75
N LEU A 103 -1.38 -3.99 13.40
CA LEU A 103 -1.45 -3.72 14.82
C LEU A 103 -1.06 -4.97 15.62
N SER A 104 0.00 -4.88 16.40
CA SER A 104 0.33 -5.95 17.36
C SER A 104 -0.79 -6.10 18.40
N TYR A 105 -0.85 -7.26 19.06
CA TYR A 105 -1.80 -7.46 20.16
C TYR A 105 -1.69 -6.36 21.24
N LYS A 106 -0.45 -5.96 21.55
CA LYS A 106 -0.19 -4.88 22.54
C LYS A 106 -0.77 -3.53 22.08
N ASP A 107 -0.70 -3.23 20.79
CA ASP A 107 -1.26 -2.00 20.23
C ASP A 107 -2.78 -2.00 20.24
N ARG A 108 -3.40 -3.18 20.03
CA ARG A 108 -4.87 -3.33 20.07
C ARG A 108 -5.45 -3.20 21.46
N VAL A 109 -4.72 -3.65 22.48
CA VAL A 109 -5.15 -3.55 23.88
C VAL A 109 -4.93 -2.15 24.46
N ARG A 110 -3.97 -1.40 23.92
CA ARG A 110 -3.68 -0.02 24.33
C ARG A 110 -4.26 0.95 23.29
N LEU A 111 -5.29 1.67 23.68
CA LEU A 111 -5.96 2.64 22.81
C LEU A 111 -4.98 3.65 22.19
N ASP A 112 -3.98 4.09 22.97
CA ASP A 112 -2.95 5.01 22.52
C ASP A 112 -2.02 4.40 21.47
N GLY A 113 -1.67 3.12 21.61
CA GLY A 113 -0.85 2.39 20.63
C GLY A 113 -1.55 2.23 19.28
N ALA A 114 -2.82 1.83 19.31
CA ALA A 114 -3.65 1.73 18.10
C ALA A 114 -3.81 3.09 17.41
N LYS A 115 -4.13 4.13 18.18
CA LYS A 115 -4.28 5.51 17.68
C LYS A 115 -2.99 6.05 17.06
N TYR A 116 -1.85 5.80 17.70
CA TYR A 116 -0.55 6.21 17.21
C TYR A 116 -0.23 5.52 15.86
N LYS A 117 -0.36 4.21 15.77
CA LYS A 117 -0.09 3.46 14.54
C LYS A 117 -1.06 3.78 13.41
N PHE A 118 -2.34 3.97 13.73
CA PHE A 118 -3.32 4.44 12.77
C PHE A 118 -2.91 5.79 12.18
N LYS A 119 -2.63 6.76 13.06
CA LYS A 119 -2.19 8.09 12.66
C LYS A 119 -0.91 8.04 11.82
N ALA A 120 0.07 7.22 12.22
CA ALA A 120 1.31 7.06 11.47
C ALA A 120 1.07 6.47 10.08
N SER A 121 0.29 5.38 9.98
CA SER A 121 0.02 4.72 8.69
C SER A 121 -0.80 5.59 7.74
N VAL A 122 -1.91 6.15 8.21
CA VAL A 122 -2.80 6.99 7.37
C VAL A 122 -2.14 8.31 7.04
N ALA A 123 -1.50 8.97 8.02
CA ALA A 123 -0.82 10.23 7.78
C ALA A 123 0.34 10.08 6.79
N GLU A 124 1.09 8.99 6.88
CA GLU A 124 2.19 8.72 5.93
C GLU A 124 1.64 8.46 4.53
N ALA A 125 0.60 7.62 4.37
CA ALA A 125 -0.06 7.42 3.08
C ALA A 125 -0.59 8.73 2.49
N CYS A 126 -1.26 9.54 3.30
CA CYS A 126 -1.75 10.86 2.87
C CYS A 126 -0.60 11.76 2.40
N LYS A 127 0.52 11.79 3.15
CA LYS A 127 1.70 12.57 2.79
C LYS A 127 2.31 12.10 1.45
N GLN A 128 2.41 10.79 1.24
CA GLN A 128 2.90 10.22 -0.01
C GLN A 128 1.96 10.54 -1.18
N CYS A 129 0.64 10.39 -1.00
CA CYS A 129 -0.34 10.81 -2.01
C CYS A 129 -0.22 12.32 -2.33
N CYS A 130 -0.07 13.19 -1.32
CA CYS A 130 0.09 14.63 -1.53
C CYS A 130 1.35 14.93 -2.32
N ARG A 131 2.48 14.30 -1.99
CA ARG A 131 3.73 14.46 -2.73
C ARG A 131 3.58 14.11 -4.23
N SER A 132 2.88 13.02 -4.54
CA SER A 132 2.60 12.63 -5.92
C SER A 132 1.70 13.65 -6.64
N VAL A 133 0.71 14.20 -5.96
CA VAL A 133 -0.16 15.27 -6.50
C VAL A 133 0.62 16.56 -6.71
N ASP A 134 1.48 16.95 -5.76
CA ASP A 134 2.33 18.12 -5.88
C ASP A 134 3.29 17.98 -7.07
N PHE A 135 3.85 16.80 -7.29
CA PHE A 135 4.63 16.49 -8.48
C PHE A 135 3.82 16.71 -9.77
N ILE A 136 2.59 16.17 -9.83
CA ILE A 136 1.72 16.35 -11.01
C ILE A 136 1.47 17.85 -11.25
N ASN A 137 1.12 18.60 -10.23
CA ASN A 137 0.75 20.00 -10.35
C ASN A 137 1.93 20.90 -10.75
N ASN A 138 3.11 20.65 -10.18
CA ASN A 138 4.29 21.51 -10.35
C ASN A 138 5.16 21.14 -11.56
N SER A 139 5.09 19.90 -12.08
CA SER A 139 5.86 19.50 -13.24
C SER A 139 5.27 20.06 -14.54
N THR A 140 6.07 20.45 -15.49
CA THR A 140 5.60 20.84 -16.84
C THR A 140 5.00 19.63 -17.53
N GLU A 141 5.69 18.50 -17.48
CA GLU A 141 5.27 17.21 -18.02
C GLU A 141 5.37 16.17 -16.89
N PRO A 142 4.26 15.88 -16.17
CA PRO A 142 4.26 14.89 -15.12
C PRO A 142 4.30 13.47 -15.68
N ILE A 143 5.49 12.93 -15.81
CA ILE A 143 5.75 11.60 -16.35
C ILE A 143 6.05 10.64 -15.20
N PHE A 144 5.31 9.54 -15.17
CA PHE A 144 5.53 8.41 -14.27
C PHE A 144 6.14 7.24 -15.03
N GLY A 145 7.23 6.70 -14.50
CA GLY A 145 7.84 5.47 -15.00
C GLY A 145 7.12 4.26 -14.47
N THR A 146 6.67 3.37 -15.34
CA THR A 146 6.02 2.11 -14.99
C THR A 146 6.75 0.93 -15.64
N GLN A 147 6.42 -0.28 -15.25
CA GLN A 147 6.95 -1.50 -15.90
C GLN A 147 6.53 -1.61 -17.38
N GLN A 148 5.47 -0.92 -17.77
CA GLN A 148 4.95 -0.91 -19.15
C GLN A 148 5.44 0.28 -19.98
N GLY A 149 6.26 1.15 -19.39
CA GLY A 149 6.79 2.36 -20.01
C GLY A 149 6.41 3.64 -19.28
N ALA A 150 6.63 4.77 -19.91
CA ALA A 150 6.34 6.09 -19.35
C ALA A 150 4.86 6.46 -19.53
N VAL A 151 4.23 6.99 -18.48
CA VAL A 151 2.85 7.45 -18.47
C VAL A 151 2.81 8.95 -18.20
N LEU A 152 2.38 9.73 -19.16
CA LEU A 152 2.17 11.17 -19.02
C LEU A 152 0.78 11.46 -18.44
N ILE A 153 0.71 12.24 -17.39
CA ILE A 153 -0.55 12.60 -16.73
C ILE A 153 -1.12 13.91 -17.27
N ASN A 154 -2.38 13.88 -17.65
CA ASN A 154 -3.12 15.08 -17.96
C ASN A 154 -3.59 15.79 -16.69
N LYS A 155 -3.01 16.95 -16.39
CA LYS A 155 -3.28 17.75 -15.19
C LYS A 155 -4.70 18.32 -15.10
N THR A 156 -5.43 18.38 -16.21
CA THR A 156 -6.80 18.93 -16.22
C THR A 156 -7.83 17.95 -15.63
N LYS A 157 -7.43 16.70 -15.47
CA LYS A 157 -8.31 15.66 -14.90
C LYS A 157 -8.35 15.76 -13.37
N PRO A 158 -9.50 15.46 -12.77
CA PRO A 158 -9.60 15.35 -11.31
C PRO A 158 -8.68 14.23 -10.80
N ILE A 159 -8.02 14.51 -9.67
CA ILE A 159 -7.10 13.57 -9.01
C ILE A 159 -7.73 13.09 -7.71
N TYR A 160 -7.90 11.78 -7.58
CA TYR A 160 -8.37 11.14 -6.37
C TYR A 160 -7.21 10.53 -5.60
N LYS A 161 -7.10 10.87 -4.32
CA LYS A 161 -6.12 10.32 -3.37
C LYS A 161 -6.79 9.24 -2.55
N ILE A 162 -6.23 8.04 -2.56
CA ILE A 162 -6.79 6.88 -1.86
C ILE A 162 -5.70 6.26 -0.97
N ALA A 163 -5.94 6.21 0.33
CA ALA A 163 -5.11 5.46 1.26
C ALA A 163 -5.83 4.17 1.63
N VAL A 164 -5.21 3.03 1.32
CA VAL A 164 -5.74 1.71 1.65
C VAL A 164 -4.99 1.16 2.84
N THR A 165 -5.71 0.78 3.89
CA THR A 165 -5.14 0.10 5.05
C THR A 165 -5.63 -1.33 5.12
N PHE A 166 -4.73 -2.27 5.46
CA PHE A 166 -5.08 -3.69 5.52
C PHE A 166 -5.93 -4.06 6.72
N GLN A 167 -5.96 -3.21 7.77
CA GLN A 167 -6.70 -3.49 8.99
C GLN A 167 -7.86 -2.51 9.18
N HIS A 168 -8.98 -3.05 9.66
CA HIS A 168 -10.06 -2.24 10.23
C HIS A 168 -9.62 -1.74 11.62
N TYR A 169 -9.64 -0.46 11.80
CA TYR A 169 -9.38 0.21 13.07
C TYR A 169 -10.69 0.47 13.82
#